data_5c73546898bb7b7ff78b4569b89007cf
#
_entry.id   5c73546898bb7b7ff78b4569b89007cf
#
_cell.length_a   1.000
_cell.length_b   1.000
_cell.length_c   1.000
_cell.angle_alpha   90.00
_cell.angle_beta   90.00
_cell.angle_gamma   90.00
#
_symmetry.space_group_name_H-M   'P 1'
#
loop_
_entity.id
_entity.type
_entity.pdbx_description
1 polymer ?
#
loop_
_entity_poly.entity_id
_entity_poly.type
_entity_poly.pdbx_seq_one_letter_code
_entity_poly.pdbx_strand_id
1 'polypeptide(L)'
;YPNAVGHTQRTPGGDEHEVARLYPLPRSVNAAGAIISTVDDLLTFAQFQLDGGVTRDGQRLLPEETVRAMWQPQIKAANFADSYGIGWELHSWDGVRVIGHGGTTNGFNARLTILPERQYAIAVLTNSGRGSAMHEEVVAADLQARLRLEEPKPQPISLSPEALAALAGVYKRPDGVITLTA
;
A
#
# COMPACT_ATOMS: atom_id res chain seq x y z
N TYR A 1 17.75 -2.17 -18.95
CA TYR A 1 18.21 -1.96 -17.58
C TYR A 1 18.20 -3.30 -16.87
N PRO A 2 19.19 -3.64 -16.02
CA PRO A 2 19.13 -4.84 -15.21
C PRO A 2 18.00 -4.65 -14.18
N ASN A 3 17.02 -5.54 -14.18
CA ASN A 3 15.95 -5.54 -13.20
C ASN A 3 16.49 -6.02 -11.85
N ALA A 4 15.94 -5.49 -10.76
CA ALA A 4 16.17 -6.05 -9.45
C ALA A 4 15.67 -7.51 -9.42
N VAL A 5 16.29 -8.33 -8.60
CA VAL A 5 15.89 -9.72 -8.38
C VAL A 5 15.15 -9.80 -7.06
N GLY A 6 13.95 -10.36 -7.07
CA GLY A 6 13.14 -10.53 -5.87
C GLY A 6 13.69 -11.61 -4.95
N HIS A 7 13.52 -11.41 -3.64
CA HIS A 7 13.95 -12.35 -2.61
C HIS A 7 12.80 -12.72 -1.69
N THR A 8 12.68 -14.01 -1.42
CA THR A 8 11.69 -14.57 -0.48
C THR A 8 12.40 -15.25 0.69
N GLN A 9 11.72 -15.39 1.80
CA GLN A 9 12.24 -16.19 2.91
C GLN A 9 12.22 -17.68 2.51
N ARG A 10 13.32 -18.37 2.81
CA ARG A 10 13.40 -19.83 2.59
C ARG A 10 12.44 -20.60 3.49
N THR A 11 12.25 -20.12 4.70
CA THR A 11 11.26 -20.63 5.66
C THR A 11 10.44 -19.47 6.22
N PRO A 12 9.12 -19.62 6.41
CA PRO A 12 8.30 -18.57 7.01
C PRO A 12 8.87 -18.10 8.36
N GLY A 13 9.11 -16.79 8.50
CA GLY A 13 9.68 -16.19 9.72
C GLY A 13 11.19 -16.36 9.89
N GLY A 14 11.88 -17.07 9.00
CA GLY A 14 13.34 -17.24 9.05
C GLY A 14 14.11 -16.04 8.49
N ASP A 15 15.41 -15.96 8.84
CA ASP A 15 16.30 -14.88 8.36
C ASP A 15 16.98 -15.20 7.04
N GLU A 16 16.93 -16.48 6.61
CA GLU A 16 17.51 -16.87 5.33
C GLU A 16 16.61 -16.49 4.17
N HIS A 17 17.20 -15.88 3.16
CA HIS A 17 16.52 -15.47 1.95
C HIS A 17 17.03 -16.25 0.73
N GLU A 18 16.16 -16.47 -0.23
CA GLU A 18 16.51 -17.03 -1.52
C GLU A 18 15.95 -16.20 -2.66
N VAL A 19 16.57 -16.30 -3.82
CA VAL A 19 16.09 -15.63 -5.02
C VAL A 19 14.76 -16.22 -5.47
N ALA A 20 13.75 -15.38 -5.59
CA ALA A 20 12.47 -15.75 -6.18
C ALA A 20 12.64 -15.97 -7.68
N ARG A 21 12.72 -17.22 -8.12
CA ARG A 21 13.06 -17.59 -9.50
C ARG A 21 11.87 -17.64 -10.46
N LEU A 22 10.66 -17.70 -9.94
CA LEU A 22 9.46 -17.76 -10.76
C LEU A 22 8.74 -16.42 -10.67
N TYR A 23 8.50 -15.79 -11.83
CA TYR A 23 7.56 -14.71 -11.90
C TYR A 23 6.15 -15.31 -11.77
N PRO A 24 5.44 -15.03 -10.67
CA PRO A 24 4.35 -15.92 -10.23
C PRO A 24 3.00 -15.56 -10.83
N LEU A 25 2.91 -14.43 -11.55
CA LEU A 25 1.61 -13.94 -11.98
C LEU A 25 1.18 -14.60 -13.28
N PRO A 26 0.08 -15.38 -13.29
CA PRO A 26 -0.50 -15.85 -14.53
C PRO A 26 -0.97 -14.65 -15.37
N ARG A 27 -0.92 -14.79 -16.69
CA ARG A 27 -1.27 -13.69 -17.63
C ARG A 27 -2.66 -13.12 -17.39
N SER A 28 -3.58 -13.90 -16.85
CA SER A 28 -4.94 -13.49 -16.49
C SER A 28 -5.00 -12.39 -15.42
N VAL A 29 -3.96 -12.23 -14.61
CA VAL A 29 -3.90 -11.21 -13.55
C VAL A 29 -2.87 -10.10 -13.84
N ASN A 30 -2.37 -10.02 -15.07
CA ASN A 30 -1.40 -8.99 -15.44
C ASN A 30 -1.89 -7.57 -15.16
N ALA A 31 -3.18 -7.31 -15.36
CA ALA A 31 -3.77 -5.99 -15.08
C ALA A 31 -3.70 -5.62 -13.58
N ALA A 32 -3.63 -6.61 -12.69
CA ALA A 32 -3.58 -6.39 -11.25
C ALA A 32 -2.16 -6.21 -10.69
N GLY A 33 -1.12 -6.71 -11.36
CA GLY A 33 0.19 -6.69 -10.71
C GLY A 33 1.40 -6.91 -11.62
N ALA A 34 1.27 -6.83 -12.94
CA ALA A 34 2.39 -7.10 -13.86
C ALA A 34 3.21 -5.86 -14.24
N ILE A 35 2.87 -4.68 -13.73
CA ILE A 35 3.64 -3.47 -14.03
C ILE A 35 5.00 -3.57 -13.32
N ILE A 36 6.07 -3.45 -14.11
CA ILE A 36 7.45 -3.31 -13.64
C ILE A 36 7.83 -1.84 -13.83
N SER A 37 8.30 -1.20 -12.78
CA SER A 37 8.55 0.24 -12.78
C SER A 37 9.80 0.59 -11.96
N THR A 38 10.15 1.86 -11.97
CA THR A 38 11.18 2.48 -11.13
C THR A 38 10.55 3.49 -10.18
N VAL A 39 11.31 3.93 -9.18
CA VAL A 39 10.88 5.02 -8.30
C VAL A 39 10.60 6.30 -9.10
N ASP A 40 11.45 6.62 -10.08
CA ASP A 40 11.30 7.81 -10.91
C ASP A 40 10.01 7.78 -11.75
N ASP A 41 9.67 6.62 -12.31
CA ASP A 41 8.43 6.44 -13.06
C ASP A 41 7.20 6.56 -12.14
N LEU A 42 7.26 5.97 -10.93
CA LEU A 42 6.18 6.10 -9.95
C LEU A 42 6.00 7.54 -9.49
N LEU A 43 7.08 8.29 -9.27
CA LEU A 43 7.01 9.70 -8.93
C LEU A 43 6.52 10.56 -10.12
N THR A 44 6.85 10.19 -11.35
CA THR A 44 6.30 10.82 -12.56
C THR A 44 4.79 10.58 -12.65
N PHE A 45 4.33 9.36 -12.34
CA PHE A 45 2.90 9.07 -12.27
C PHE A 45 2.20 9.81 -11.11
N ALA A 46 2.86 9.92 -9.95
CA ALA A 46 2.35 10.72 -8.84
C ALA A 46 2.20 12.21 -9.21
N GLN A 47 3.20 12.77 -9.90
CA GLN A 47 3.14 14.15 -10.37
C GLN A 47 1.98 14.33 -11.37
N PHE A 48 1.79 13.41 -12.31
CA PHE A 48 0.64 13.42 -13.21
C PHE A 48 -0.70 13.45 -12.46
N GLN A 49 -0.80 12.70 -11.35
CA GLN A 49 -1.99 12.74 -10.48
C GLN A 49 -2.14 14.10 -9.80
N LEU A 50 -1.06 14.64 -9.22
CA LEU A 50 -1.04 15.94 -8.55
C LEU A 50 -1.38 17.11 -9.50
N ASP A 51 -0.93 17.00 -10.75
CA ASP A 51 -1.20 17.98 -11.82
C ASP A 51 -2.59 17.79 -12.46
N GLY A 52 -3.46 16.98 -11.84
CA GLY A 52 -4.84 16.79 -12.28
C GLY A 52 -4.96 16.17 -13.68
N GLY A 53 -4.08 15.23 -14.02
CA GLY A 53 -4.13 14.50 -15.28
C GLY A 53 -3.35 15.15 -16.43
N VAL A 54 -2.39 16.02 -16.10
CA VAL A 54 -1.47 16.65 -17.07
C VAL A 54 -0.09 15.98 -16.95
N THR A 55 0.48 15.62 -18.06
CA THR A 55 1.83 15.04 -18.14
C THR A 55 2.91 16.13 -17.99
N ARG A 56 4.15 15.73 -17.73
CA ARG A 56 5.29 16.62 -17.53
C ARG A 56 5.58 17.53 -18.76
N ASP A 57 5.23 17.08 -19.97
CA ASP A 57 5.32 17.84 -21.22
C ASP A 57 4.07 18.69 -21.51
N GLY A 58 3.15 18.79 -20.59
CA GLY A 58 1.97 19.65 -20.64
C GLY A 58 0.75 19.05 -21.36
N GLN A 59 0.79 17.78 -21.76
CA GLN A 59 -0.34 17.13 -22.38
C GLN A 59 -1.37 16.70 -21.32
N ARG A 60 -2.63 17.11 -21.49
CA ARG A 60 -3.73 16.60 -20.67
C ARG A 60 -4.20 15.26 -21.20
N LEU A 61 -4.02 14.19 -20.39
CA LEU A 61 -4.49 12.84 -20.69
C LEU A 61 -5.83 12.52 -20.01
N LEU A 62 -6.08 13.11 -18.84
CA LEU A 62 -7.34 12.96 -18.13
C LEU A 62 -7.90 14.34 -17.75
N PRO A 63 -9.23 14.52 -17.78
CA PRO A 63 -9.86 15.66 -17.15
C PRO A 63 -9.54 15.70 -15.64
N GLU A 64 -9.35 16.88 -15.08
CA GLU A 64 -9.06 17.05 -13.65
C GLU A 64 -10.17 16.48 -12.76
N GLU A 65 -11.41 16.65 -13.16
CA GLU A 65 -12.56 16.08 -12.45
C GLU A 65 -12.53 14.55 -12.42
N THR A 66 -11.98 13.90 -13.46
CA THR A 66 -11.78 12.44 -13.48
C THR A 66 -10.75 12.01 -12.45
N VAL A 67 -9.60 12.70 -12.39
CA VAL A 67 -8.57 12.42 -11.38
C VAL A 67 -9.14 12.62 -9.96
N ARG A 68 -9.86 13.72 -9.74
CA ARG A 68 -10.50 14.01 -8.45
C ARG A 68 -11.56 12.98 -8.08
N ALA A 69 -12.32 12.46 -9.07
CA ALA A 69 -13.32 11.43 -8.85
C ALA A 69 -12.68 10.10 -8.41
N MET A 70 -11.48 9.78 -8.89
CA MET A 70 -10.73 8.59 -8.45
C MET A 70 -10.39 8.62 -6.95
N TRP A 71 -10.25 9.81 -6.38
CA TRP A 71 -9.91 10.03 -4.96
C TRP A 71 -11.15 10.22 -4.07
N GLN A 72 -12.35 10.01 -4.60
CA GLN A 72 -13.56 10.04 -3.79
C GLN A 72 -13.85 8.64 -3.23
N PRO A 73 -14.30 8.54 -1.97
CA PRO A 73 -14.71 7.28 -1.38
C PRO A 73 -15.82 6.61 -2.20
N GLN A 74 -15.59 5.41 -2.68
CA GLN A 74 -16.58 4.58 -3.37
C GLN A 74 -17.14 3.51 -2.45
N ILE A 75 -16.29 2.96 -1.57
CA ILE A 75 -16.67 1.92 -0.62
C ILE A 75 -15.84 2.07 0.66
N LYS A 76 -16.40 1.66 1.79
CA LYS A 76 -15.67 1.55 3.05
C LYS A 76 -14.66 0.42 2.95
N ALA A 77 -13.39 0.69 3.21
CA ALA A 77 -12.38 -0.35 3.30
C ALA A 77 -12.47 -1.04 4.68
N ALA A 78 -12.18 -2.34 4.74
CA ALA A 78 -12.40 -3.10 5.98
C ALA A 78 -11.43 -2.69 7.09
N ASN A 79 -10.11 -2.91 6.89
CA ASN A 79 -9.09 -2.75 7.92
C ASN A 79 -7.74 -2.27 7.38
N PHE A 80 -7.65 -1.91 6.11
CA PHE A 80 -6.40 -1.48 5.47
C PHE A 80 -6.43 -0.01 5.01
N ALA A 81 -7.60 0.63 5.01
CA ALA A 81 -7.79 2.04 4.70
C ALA A 81 -9.12 2.52 5.30
N ASP A 82 -9.34 3.83 5.38
CA ASP A 82 -10.64 4.40 5.80
C ASP A 82 -11.70 4.11 4.75
N SER A 83 -11.33 4.23 3.48
CA SER A 83 -12.17 3.93 2.33
C SER A 83 -11.34 3.61 1.09
N TYR A 84 -12.00 3.15 0.04
CA TYR A 84 -11.37 2.87 -1.24
C TYR A 84 -12.01 3.70 -2.35
N GLY A 85 -11.18 4.34 -3.15
CA GLY A 85 -11.58 5.08 -4.35
C GLY A 85 -11.50 4.21 -5.60
N ILE A 86 -11.31 4.84 -6.75
CA ILE A 86 -11.08 4.10 -8.00
C ILE A 86 -9.57 3.82 -8.12
N GLY A 87 -9.16 2.63 -7.67
CA GLY A 87 -7.76 2.19 -7.68
C GLY A 87 -6.88 2.80 -6.58
N TRP A 88 -7.48 3.45 -5.56
CA TRP A 88 -6.74 4.10 -4.50
C TRP A 88 -7.28 3.75 -3.12
N GLU A 89 -6.39 3.43 -2.20
CA GLU A 89 -6.60 3.45 -0.76
C GLU A 89 -6.67 4.90 -0.30
N LEU A 90 -7.66 5.21 0.53
CA LEU A 90 -7.89 6.57 1.04
C LEU A 90 -7.79 6.56 2.55
N HIS A 91 -6.93 7.43 3.09
CA HIS A 91 -6.69 7.63 4.50
C HIS A 91 -6.78 9.11 4.87
N SER A 92 -6.95 9.39 6.15
CA SER A 92 -6.84 10.72 6.72
C SER A 92 -5.83 10.71 7.86
N TRP A 93 -4.74 11.47 7.73
CA TRP A 93 -3.73 11.67 8.77
C TRP A 93 -3.80 13.12 9.24
N ASP A 94 -4.12 13.36 10.49
CA ASP A 94 -4.32 14.71 11.05
C ASP A 94 -5.25 15.60 10.19
N GLY A 95 -6.28 15.02 9.60
CA GLY A 95 -7.22 15.70 8.72
C GLY A 95 -6.70 15.96 7.31
N VAL A 96 -5.47 15.59 6.98
CA VAL A 96 -4.91 15.66 5.62
C VAL A 96 -5.22 14.37 4.88
N ARG A 97 -5.69 14.50 3.65
CA ARG A 97 -5.94 13.35 2.78
C ARG A 97 -4.62 12.70 2.35
N VAL A 98 -4.52 11.40 2.59
CA VAL A 98 -3.43 10.54 2.14
C VAL A 98 -4.02 9.49 1.22
N ILE A 99 -3.63 9.48 -0.03
CA ILE A 99 -4.04 8.47 -1.01
C ILE A 99 -2.84 7.61 -1.36
N GLY A 100 -3.05 6.34 -1.59
CA GLY A 100 -1.96 5.45 -1.93
C GLY A 100 -2.42 4.12 -2.50
N HIS A 101 -1.46 3.34 -2.92
CA HIS A 101 -1.66 1.95 -3.25
C HIS A 101 -0.36 1.19 -3.05
N GLY A 102 -0.46 0.02 -2.47
CA GLY A 102 0.65 -0.90 -2.33
C GLY A 102 0.56 -2.07 -3.30
N GLY A 103 1.58 -2.88 -3.32
CA GLY A 103 1.59 -4.12 -4.08
C GLY A 103 2.64 -5.07 -3.55
N THR A 104 2.29 -6.35 -3.52
CA THR A 104 3.19 -7.43 -3.16
C THR A 104 3.13 -8.49 -4.24
N THR A 105 4.28 -8.81 -4.81
CA THR A 105 4.47 -9.96 -5.67
C THR A 105 5.61 -10.80 -5.13
N ASN A 106 5.91 -11.94 -5.74
CA ASN A 106 6.92 -12.85 -5.24
C ASN A 106 8.31 -12.15 -5.10
N GLY A 107 8.69 -11.82 -3.87
CA GLY A 107 9.96 -11.18 -3.57
C GLY A 107 10.05 -9.68 -3.87
N PHE A 108 8.92 -9.00 -4.17
CA PHE A 108 8.88 -7.57 -4.38
C PHE A 108 7.73 -6.94 -3.60
N ASN A 109 7.98 -5.77 -3.07
CA ASN A 109 6.96 -4.91 -2.49
C ASN A 109 7.09 -3.49 -3.04
N ALA A 110 5.95 -2.84 -3.23
CA ALA A 110 5.85 -1.47 -3.71
C ALA A 110 4.86 -0.68 -2.86
N ARG A 111 5.11 0.59 -2.65
CA ARG A 111 4.18 1.55 -2.06
C ARG A 111 4.32 2.89 -2.77
N LEU A 112 3.20 3.44 -3.21
CA LEU A 112 3.08 4.84 -3.64
C LEU A 112 2.09 5.53 -2.71
N THR A 113 2.48 6.68 -2.18
CA THR A 113 1.65 7.52 -1.32
C THR A 113 1.68 8.96 -1.84
N ILE A 114 0.52 9.58 -1.94
CA ILE A 114 0.33 10.94 -2.49
C ILE A 114 -0.52 11.75 -1.50
N LEU A 115 -0.13 12.97 -1.25
CA LEU A 115 -0.86 13.94 -0.43
C LEU A 115 -1.23 15.14 -1.31
N PRO A 116 -2.43 15.15 -1.91
CA PRO A 116 -2.81 16.19 -2.88
C PRO A 116 -2.76 17.60 -2.31
N GLU A 117 -3.25 17.81 -1.08
CA GLU A 117 -3.28 19.12 -0.42
C GLU A 117 -1.88 19.64 -0.04
N ARG A 118 -0.88 18.75 -0.05
CA ARG A 118 0.52 19.10 0.26
C ARG A 118 1.41 19.09 -0.97
N GLN A 119 0.87 18.76 -2.14
CA GLN A 119 1.64 18.60 -3.38
C GLN A 119 2.85 17.69 -3.16
N TYR A 120 2.65 16.60 -2.45
CA TYR A 120 3.71 15.70 -1.99
C TYR A 120 3.43 14.27 -2.38
N ALA A 121 4.48 13.55 -2.73
CA ALA A 121 4.42 12.12 -2.97
C ALA A 121 5.68 11.42 -2.51
N ILE A 122 5.54 10.17 -2.09
CA ILE A 122 6.64 9.26 -1.75
C ILE A 122 6.39 7.90 -2.38
N ALA A 123 7.45 7.31 -2.95
CA ALA A 123 7.44 5.95 -3.49
C ALA A 123 8.52 5.12 -2.84
N VAL A 124 8.19 3.91 -2.41
CA VAL A 124 9.14 2.97 -1.82
C VAL A 124 9.03 1.64 -2.55
N LEU A 125 10.15 1.17 -3.06
CA LEU A 125 10.26 -0.13 -3.74
C LEU A 125 11.28 -1.00 -3.02
N THR A 126 10.94 -2.25 -2.79
CA THR A 126 11.87 -3.23 -2.23
C THR A 126 11.83 -4.54 -3.00
N ASN A 127 12.95 -5.21 -3.06
CA ASN A 127 13.10 -6.53 -3.65
C ASN A 127 13.15 -7.65 -2.58
N SER A 128 12.35 -7.50 -1.54
CA SER A 128 12.23 -8.46 -0.42
C SER A 128 10.78 -8.78 -0.12
N GLY A 129 10.46 -10.03 0.13
CA GLY A 129 9.13 -10.47 0.58
C GLY A 129 8.70 -9.87 1.93
N ARG A 130 9.65 -9.29 2.71
CA ARG A 130 9.38 -8.59 3.98
C ARG A 130 9.32 -7.07 3.84
N GLY A 131 9.34 -6.55 2.63
CA GLY A 131 9.46 -5.11 2.39
C GLY A 131 8.27 -4.28 2.85
N SER A 132 7.07 -4.85 2.99
CA SER A 132 5.85 -4.12 3.32
C SER A 132 5.93 -3.39 4.67
N ALA A 133 6.42 -4.04 5.73
CA ALA A 133 6.58 -3.41 7.04
C ALA A 133 7.52 -2.21 6.99
N MET A 134 8.64 -2.34 6.26
CA MET A 134 9.57 -1.24 6.07
C MET A 134 8.94 -0.08 5.28
N HIS A 135 8.05 -0.35 4.32
CA HIS A 135 7.36 0.71 3.58
C HIS A 135 6.52 1.60 4.48
N GLU A 136 5.75 1.00 5.38
CA GLU A 136 4.91 1.72 6.35
C GLU A 136 5.77 2.59 7.26
N GLU A 137 6.84 2.04 7.83
CA GLU A 137 7.77 2.77 8.68
C GLU A 137 8.45 3.94 7.93
N VAL A 138 8.92 3.72 6.70
CA VAL A 138 9.58 4.76 5.89
C VAL A 138 8.60 5.87 5.55
N VAL A 139 7.39 5.53 5.10
CA VAL A 139 6.35 6.53 4.77
C VAL A 139 5.98 7.32 6.01
N ALA A 140 5.70 6.67 7.14
CA ALA A 140 5.33 7.34 8.38
C ALA A 140 6.45 8.28 8.88
N ALA A 141 7.69 7.80 8.90
CA ALA A 141 8.85 8.59 9.31
C ALA A 141 9.08 9.82 8.40
N ASP A 142 8.94 9.65 7.09
CA ASP A 142 9.12 10.74 6.13
C ASP A 142 8.01 11.79 6.23
N LEU A 143 6.74 11.37 6.32
CA LEU A 143 5.61 12.29 6.49
C LEU A 143 5.67 13.05 7.81
N GLN A 144 6.10 12.40 8.90
CA GLN A 144 6.32 13.06 10.17
C GLN A 144 7.47 14.07 10.08
N ALA A 145 8.62 13.67 9.52
CA ALA A 145 9.80 14.53 9.47
C ALA A 145 9.60 15.77 8.59
N ARG A 146 8.94 15.60 7.44
CA ARG A 146 8.79 16.66 6.44
C ARG A 146 7.52 17.47 6.59
N LEU A 147 6.42 16.82 6.93
CA LEU A 147 5.08 17.43 6.93
C LEU A 147 4.45 17.50 8.32
N ARG A 148 5.09 16.91 9.33
CA ARG A 148 4.61 16.82 10.72
C ARG A 148 3.24 16.14 10.82
N LEU A 149 3.01 15.13 9.99
CA LEU A 149 1.80 14.32 10.02
C LEU A 149 2.08 13.02 10.75
N GLU A 150 1.15 12.61 11.61
CA GLU A 150 1.23 11.34 12.32
C GLU A 150 0.18 10.37 11.77
N GLU A 151 0.61 9.12 11.61
CA GLU A 151 -0.31 8.06 11.25
C GLU A 151 -1.30 7.82 12.39
N PRO A 152 -2.61 7.77 12.10
CA PRO A 152 -3.61 7.45 13.12
C PRO A 152 -3.34 6.08 13.73
N LYS A 153 -3.13 6.03 15.03
CA LYS A 153 -2.96 4.76 15.75
C LYS A 153 -4.31 4.11 15.98
N PRO A 154 -4.43 2.79 15.78
CA PRO A 154 -5.63 2.07 16.16
C PRO A 154 -5.98 2.35 17.61
N GLN A 155 -7.23 2.73 17.86
CA GLN A 155 -7.71 2.91 19.23
C GLN A 155 -8.12 1.54 19.78
N PRO A 156 -7.52 1.11 20.90
CA PRO A 156 -7.95 -0.13 21.54
C PRO A 156 -9.39 0.02 22.03
N ILE A 157 -10.20 -0.99 21.76
CA ILE A 157 -11.55 -1.09 22.30
C ILE A 157 -11.54 -2.03 23.52
N SER A 158 -12.24 -1.63 24.57
CA SER A 158 -12.47 -2.53 25.71
C SER A 158 -13.70 -3.40 25.42
N LEU A 159 -13.51 -4.70 25.48
CA LEU A 159 -14.58 -5.67 25.36
C LEU A 159 -14.88 -6.28 26.74
N SER A 160 -16.15 -6.63 26.98
CA SER A 160 -16.47 -7.40 28.19
C SER A 160 -15.86 -8.80 28.13
N PRO A 161 -15.64 -9.47 29.28
CA PRO A 161 -15.15 -10.85 29.30
C PRO A 161 -16.01 -11.80 28.45
N GLU A 162 -17.33 -11.60 28.43
CA GLU A 162 -18.26 -12.38 27.63
C GLU A 162 -18.05 -12.14 26.12
N ALA A 163 -17.82 -10.89 25.72
CA ALA A 163 -17.53 -10.55 24.34
C ALA A 163 -16.17 -11.10 23.88
N LEU A 164 -15.17 -11.08 24.75
CA LEU A 164 -13.86 -11.70 24.49
C LEU A 164 -14.00 -13.22 24.36
N ALA A 165 -14.74 -13.87 25.28
CA ALA A 165 -14.99 -15.31 25.23
C ALA A 165 -15.74 -15.71 23.94
N ALA A 166 -16.64 -14.87 23.44
CA ALA A 166 -17.36 -15.10 22.17
C ALA A 166 -16.43 -15.03 20.94
N LEU A 167 -15.29 -14.36 21.04
CA LEU A 167 -14.27 -14.28 20.00
C LEU A 167 -13.23 -15.41 20.11
N ALA A 168 -13.18 -16.14 21.24
CA ALA A 168 -12.24 -17.25 21.39
C ALA A 168 -12.59 -18.37 20.41
N GLY A 169 -11.56 -18.91 19.75
CA GLY A 169 -11.78 -19.98 18.78
C GLY A 169 -10.60 -20.21 17.85
N VAL A 170 -10.80 -21.14 16.97
CA VAL A 170 -9.82 -21.50 15.93
C VAL A 170 -10.33 -21.02 14.58
N TYR A 171 -9.64 -20.07 14.00
CA TYR A 171 -9.97 -19.44 12.72
C TYR A 171 -9.04 -19.97 11.63
N LYS A 172 -9.61 -20.65 10.65
CA LYS A 172 -8.85 -21.18 9.50
C LYS A 172 -8.78 -20.16 8.39
N ARG A 173 -7.58 -19.95 7.86
CA ARG A 173 -7.29 -19.13 6.69
C ARG A 173 -6.60 -19.97 5.62
N PRO A 174 -6.58 -19.54 4.35
CA PRO A 174 -5.86 -20.24 3.29
C PRO A 174 -4.37 -20.46 3.58
N ASP A 175 -3.75 -19.54 4.33
CA ASP A 175 -2.33 -19.48 4.66
C ASP A 175 -2.01 -19.95 6.10
N GLY A 176 -3.00 -20.44 6.86
CA GLY A 176 -2.75 -20.93 8.21
C GLY A 176 -3.95 -20.96 9.14
N VAL A 177 -3.66 -21.10 10.42
CA VAL A 177 -4.63 -21.15 11.51
C VAL A 177 -4.29 -20.08 12.54
N ILE A 178 -5.29 -19.31 12.95
CA ILE A 178 -5.20 -18.37 14.08
C ILE A 178 -6.02 -18.95 15.23
N THR A 179 -5.43 -19.07 16.41
CA THR A 179 -6.15 -19.42 17.65
C THR A 179 -6.23 -18.18 18.52
N LEU A 180 -7.45 -17.77 18.86
CA LEU A 180 -7.71 -16.73 19.83
C LEU A 180 -8.11 -17.37 21.15
N THR A 181 -7.47 -16.94 22.24
CA THR A 181 -7.79 -17.34 23.61
C THR A 181 -8.28 -16.10 24.36
N ALA A 182 -9.34 -16.26 25.10
CA ALA A 182 -9.86 -15.18 25.98
C ALA A 182 -9.10 -15.16 27.31
#